data_554b7a3974a6981dde6560c96b01e633
#
_entry.id   554b7a3974a6981dde6560c96b01e633
#
_cell.length_a   1.000
_cell.length_b   1.000
_cell.length_c   1.000
_cell.angle_alpha   90.00
_cell.angle_beta   90.00
_cell.angle_gamma   90.00
#
_symmetry.space_group_name_H-M   'P 1'
#
loop_
_entity.id
_entity.type
_entity.pdbx_description
1 polymer ?
#
loop_
_entity_poly.entity_id
_entity_poly.type
_entity_poly.pdbx_seq_one_letter_code
_entity_poly.pdbx_strand_id
1 'polypeptide(L)'
;MPVRLLLLVVLLLTAFAPLAPRPDYAGLYRDAPHLAVDTRREGDSLRLYLRLPAPARLGPGHPLRLAAWPSYEAKLPLWQDSIPRRQQHSHPEADGSRRLSFCIAAARVPAGAMLQLSTAPADTKDDYQEPATTAWLRLTESVLARPFVLTDSVGQPLARRYVRAGETFGVDSYGLMQPVRWKRYAVTPAPALPPMTSPAAMPAGPRLLPVLDSAEARPGEPLRFQEAGLYALKVGGAGGMPIRTLAVLVGANNYPALTTASELIEPLRYLTTSQERQRLTDAPDPKRAVDKFWLDIAQGNQRQGKELIRQFYGRVTAANRLFAAHKAGWLTDRGLLYVVLGPPPGVRRLFNGEERWFYSDGGLGGGPITYTFRPRPSTFAPDYYELVRRPEYELLWYAAVEKWRTPLTALTGPNAPTALPAR
;
A
#
# COMPACT_ATOMS: atom_id res chain seq x y z
N MET A 1 8.04 19.50 57.53
CA MET A 1 7.18 18.40 56.99
C MET A 1 6.34 18.77 55.75
N PRO A 2 6.08 20.03 55.35
CA PRO A 2 5.25 20.32 54.15
C PRO A 2 5.96 20.07 52.80
N VAL A 3 7.29 20.20 52.72
CA VAL A 3 8.04 20.07 51.42
C VAL A 3 8.07 18.65 50.89
N ARG A 4 8.09 17.63 51.77
CA ARG A 4 8.06 16.22 51.35
C ARG A 4 6.69 15.78 50.80
N LEU A 5 5.62 16.37 51.33
CA LEU A 5 4.26 16.11 50.85
C LEU A 5 4.03 16.72 49.45
N LEU A 6 4.59 17.91 49.21
CA LEU A 6 4.50 18.60 47.88
C LEU A 6 5.27 17.83 46.79
N LEU A 7 6.45 17.29 47.12
CA LEU A 7 7.24 16.47 46.20
C LEU A 7 6.54 15.14 45.84
N LEU A 8 5.84 14.55 46.78
CA LEU A 8 5.09 13.32 46.56
C LEU A 8 3.84 13.55 45.68
N VAL A 9 3.16 14.67 45.86
CA VAL A 9 2.01 15.09 45.03
C VAL A 9 2.45 15.42 43.62
N VAL A 10 3.60 16.08 43.42
CA VAL A 10 4.17 16.38 42.10
C VAL A 10 4.61 15.07 41.39
N LEU A 11 5.20 14.11 42.12
CA LEU A 11 5.55 12.80 41.56
C LEU A 11 4.32 11.95 41.18
N LEU A 12 3.22 12.02 41.95
CA LEU A 12 1.96 11.37 41.64
C LEU A 12 1.23 12.03 40.45
N LEU A 13 1.33 13.33 40.26
CA LEU A 13 0.74 14.04 39.11
C LEU A 13 1.49 13.76 37.80
N THR A 14 2.80 13.47 37.85
CA THR A 14 3.56 13.08 36.66
C THR A 14 3.29 11.63 36.23
N ALA A 15 2.77 10.77 37.14
CA ALA A 15 2.44 9.39 36.81
C ALA A 15 1.12 9.23 36.02
N PHE A 16 0.29 10.28 35.94
CA PHE A 16 -0.98 10.29 35.20
C PHE A 16 -0.96 11.18 33.97
N ALA A 17 0.22 11.48 33.40
CA ALA A 17 0.25 12.06 32.06
C ALA A 17 -0.45 11.08 31.11
N PRO A 18 -1.55 11.49 30.42
CA PRO A 18 -2.21 10.59 29.47
C PRO A 18 -1.18 10.12 28.48
N LEU A 19 -1.04 8.81 28.33
CA LEU A 19 -0.22 8.21 27.28
C LEU A 19 -0.69 8.85 25.96
N ALA A 20 0.21 9.52 25.26
CA ALA A 20 -0.11 10.07 23.94
C ALA A 20 -0.78 8.97 23.10
N PRO A 21 -1.91 9.26 22.46
CA PRO A 21 -2.61 8.28 21.65
C PRO A 21 -1.64 7.70 20.61
N ARG A 22 -1.62 6.38 20.46
CA ARG A 22 -0.76 5.72 19.47
C ARG A 22 -1.21 6.11 18.07
N PRO A 23 -0.26 6.36 17.13
CA PRO A 23 -0.59 6.69 15.76
C PRO A 23 -1.51 5.65 15.10
N ASP A 24 -2.58 6.12 14.45
CA ASP A 24 -3.43 5.30 13.61
C ASP A 24 -2.99 5.46 12.14
N TYR A 25 -2.60 4.37 11.52
CA TYR A 25 -2.12 4.34 10.14
C TYR A 25 -3.23 4.00 9.13
N ALA A 26 -4.50 3.93 9.52
CA ALA A 26 -5.63 3.60 8.64
C ALA A 26 -5.74 4.56 7.45
N GLY A 27 -5.38 5.82 7.67
CA GLY A 27 -5.36 6.83 6.62
C GLY A 27 -4.50 6.47 5.41
N LEU A 28 -3.44 5.69 5.57
CA LEU A 28 -2.58 5.24 4.46
C LEU A 28 -3.28 4.26 3.50
N TYR A 29 -4.41 3.69 3.91
CA TYR A 29 -5.18 2.72 3.15
C TYR A 29 -6.49 3.26 2.60
N ARG A 30 -6.76 4.55 2.75
CA ARG A 30 -7.89 5.20 2.07
C ARG A 30 -7.57 5.35 0.59
N ASP A 31 -8.58 5.13 -0.26
CA ASP A 31 -8.45 5.36 -1.71
C ASP A 31 -8.57 6.86 -2.02
N ALA A 32 -7.61 7.62 -1.53
CA ALA A 32 -7.49 9.06 -1.75
C ALA A 32 -6.05 9.38 -2.19
N PRO A 33 -5.84 10.44 -2.96
CA PRO A 33 -4.50 10.91 -3.26
C PRO A 33 -3.74 11.19 -1.96
N HIS A 34 -2.55 10.62 -1.82
CA HIS A 34 -1.70 10.79 -0.63
C HIS A 34 -0.28 11.15 -1.03
N LEU A 35 0.50 11.63 -0.06
CA LEU A 35 1.90 11.95 -0.24
C LEU A 35 2.68 10.68 -0.61
N ALA A 36 3.23 10.64 -1.83
CA ALA A 36 4.08 9.56 -2.28
C ALA A 36 5.56 9.93 -2.13
N VAL A 37 6.39 8.95 -1.79
CA VAL A 37 7.82 9.12 -1.53
C VAL A 37 8.62 8.04 -2.23
N ASP A 38 9.71 8.43 -2.89
CA ASP A 38 10.76 7.53 -3.37
C ASP A 38 12.14 8.09 -3.00
N THR A 39 13.18 7.25 -3.09
CA THR A 39 14.54 7.62 -2.66
C THR A 39 15.60 7.13 -3.63
N ARG A 40 16.71 7.88 -3.67
CA ARG A 40 17.93 7.48 -4.37
C ARG A 40 19.17 7.80 -3.52
N ARG A 41 20.08 6.87 -3.41
CA ARG A 41 21.38 7.09 -2.78
C ARG A 41 22.29 7.91 -3.70
N GLU A 42 22.88 8.99 -3.18
CA GLU A 42 23.79 9.88 -3.89
C GLU A 42 25.06 10.11 -3.04
N GLY A 43 26.03 9.23 -3.18
CA GLY A 43 27.23 9.26 -2.33
C GLY A 43 26.87 9.16 -0.85
N ASP A 44 27.20 10.20 -0.06
CA ASP A 44 26.89 10.27 1.38
C ASP A 44 25.50 10.87 1.68
N SER A 45 24.73 11.16 0.63
CA SER A 45 23.40 11.73 0.75
C SER A 45 22.32 10.75 0.32
N LEU A 46 21.13 10.92 0.87
CA LEU A 46 19.90 10.31 0.41
C LEU A 46 19.00 11.40 -0.20
N ARG A 47 18.77 11.32 -1.51
CA ARG A 47 17.79 12.17 -2.17
C ARG A 47 16.41 11.60 -1.97
N LEU A 48 15.49 12.45 -1.56
CA LEU A 48 14.08 12.16 -1.39
C LEU A 48 13.29 12.82 -2.51
N TYR A 49 12.39 12.08 -3.11
CA TYR A 49 11.46 12.53 -4.12
C TYR A 49 10.06 12.40 -3.58
N LEU A 50 9.30 13.49 -3.59
CA LEU A 50 7.95 13.54 -3.05
C LEU A 50 6.99 13.98 -4.15
N ARG A 51 5.80 13.38 -4.16
CA ARG A 51 4.65 13.89 -4.89
C ARG A 51 3.54 14.21 -3.91
N LEU A 52 3.28 15.49 -3.72
CA LEU A 52 2.18 15.97 -2.90
C LEU A 52 0.90 15.98 -3.73
N PRO A 53 -0.21 15.42 -3.23
CA PRO A 53 -1.49 15.45 -3.93
C PRO A 53 -2.06 16.88 -4.02
N ALA A 54 -2.95 17.11 -4.96
CA ALA A 54 -3.70 18.35 -5.05
C ALA A 54 -4.81 18.42 -3.98
N PRO A 55 -5.13 19.61 -3.43
CA PRO A 55 -4.36 20.85 -3.54
C PRO A 55 -3.10 20.83 -2.67
N ALA A 56 -1.94 20.97 -3.31
CA ALA A 56 -0.68 20.96 -2.57
C ALA A 56 -0.50 22.23 -1.71
N ARG A 57 -0.53 22.09 -0.40
CA ARG A 57 -0.33 23.17 0.55
C ARG A 57 1.11 23.16 1.07
N LEU A 58 1.91 24.12 0.61
CA LEU A 58 3.24 24.40 1.13
C LEU A 58 3.38 25.90 1.35
N GLY A 59 3.80 26.28 2.53
CA GLY A 59 3.91 27.68 2.87
C GLY A 59 4.52 27.91 4.25
N PRO A 60 4.54 29.16 4.74
CA PRO A 60 5.00 29.46 6.09
C PRO A 60 4.20 28.71 7.16
N GLY A 61 2.89 28.56 6.98
CA GLY A 61 2.01 27.78 7.86
C GLY A 61 1.98 26.26 7.59
N HIS A 62 2.61 25.80 6.48
CA HIS A 62 2.65 24.38 6.09
C HIS A 62 4.07 24.01 5.67
N PRO A 63 5.04 23.97 6.59
CA PRO A 63 6.41 23.59 6.28
C PRO A 63 6.45 22.09 5.96
N LEU A 64 7.40 21.70 5.07
CA LEU A 64 7.74 20.30 4.90
C LEU A 64 8.55 19.85 6.12
N ARG A 65 7.99 18.98 6.93
CA ARG A 65 8.61 18.41 8.12
C ARG A 65 9.15 17.04 7.83
N LEU A 66 10.22 16.70 8.48
CA LEU A 66 10.91 15.42 8.39
C LEU A 66 11.28 14.96 9.80
N ALA A 67 10.94 13.72 10.13
CA ALA A 67 11.34 13.11 11.39
C ALA A 67 11.80 11.68 11.17
N ALA A 68 12.90 11.29 11.80
CA ALA A 68 13.34 9.90 11.83
C ALA A 68 12.96 9.29 13.18
N TRP A 69 12.38 8.09 13.14
CA TRP A 69 11.91 7.37 14.29
C TRP A 69 12.60 6.01 14.38
N PRO A 70 13.01 5.55 15.57
CA PRO A 70 13.63 4.23 15.70
C PRO A 70 12.65 3.08 15.39
N SER A 71 11.35 3.29 15.59
CA SER A 71 10.29 2.36 15.24
C SER A 71 8.94 3.07 15.15
N TYR A 72 7.90 2.37 14.66
CA TYR A 72 6.52 2.90 14.62
C TYR A 72 5.89 3.15 16.00
N GLU A 73 6.39 2.50 17.05
CA GLU A 73 5.88 2.63 18.44
C GLU A 73 6.72 3.58 19.29
N ALA A 74 7.79 4.13 18.73
CA ALA A 74 8.65 5.04 19.47
C ALA A 74 7.89 6.28 19.92
N LYS A 75 8.14 6.72 21.16
CA LYS A 75 7.51 7.93 21.73
C LYS A 75 8.26 9.20 21.35
N LEU A 76 9.53 9.07 21.00
CA LEU A 76 10.40 10.19 20.62
C LEU A 76 11.09 9.87 19.30
N PRO A 77 11.19 10.86 18.39
CA PRO A 77 11.99 10.70 17.17
C PRO A 77 13.48 10.69 17.53
N LEU A 78 14.29 10.05 16.66
CA LEU A 78 15.76 10.18 16.70
C LEU A 78 16.16 11.64 16.45
N TRP A 79 15.47 12.27 15.53
CA TRP A 79 15.57 13.70 15.22
C TRP A 79 14.33 14.13 14.43
N GLN A 80 14.06 15.41 14.45
CA GLN A 80 13.05 16.08 13.61
C GLN A 80 13.61 17.38 13.05
N ASP A 81 13.14 17.78 11.88
CA ASP A 81 13.62 18.94 11.16
C ASP A 81 12.54 19.49 10.23
N SER A 82 12.70 20.73 9.79
CA SER A 82 11.90 21.34 8.74
C SER A 82 12.79 21.66 7.56
N ILE A 83 12.41 21.20 6.37
CA ILE A 83 13.21 21.41 5.16
C ILE A 83 12.95 22.82 4.61
N PRO A 84 13.94 23.73 4.64
CA PRO A 84 13.80 25.08 4.10
C PRO A 84 13.47 25.06 2.61
N ARG A 85 12.61 25.98 2.14
CA ARG A 85 12.22 26.07 0.72
C ARG A 85 13.43 26.17 -0.22
N ARG A 86 14.49 26.87 0.16
CA ARG A 86 15.72 27.01 -0.63
C ARG A 86 16.44 25.69 -0.89
N GLN A 87 16.19 24.66 -0.10
CA GLN A 87 16.75 23.32 -0.25
C GLN A 87 15.83 22.39 -1.06
N GLN A 88 14.63 22.85 -1.41
CA GLN A 88 13.65 22.07 -2.14
C GLN A 88 13.67 22.45 -3.63
N HIS A 89 13.84 21.44 -4.50
CA HIS A 89 13.53 21.59 -5.92
C HIS A 89 12.05 21.27 -6.12
N SER A 90 11.27 22.26 -6.49
CA SER A 90 9.80 22.18 -6.52
C SER A 90 9.27 22.46 -7.93
N HIS A 91 8.42 21.54 -8.44
CA HIS A 91 7.75 21.64 -9.72
C HIS A 91 6.24 21.44 -9.55
N PRO A 92 5.39 22.42 -9.91
CA PRO A 92 3.95 22.23 -9.97
C PRO A 92 3.59 21.32 -11.16
N GLU A 93 2.54 20.52 -11.00
CA GLU A 93 1.97 19.69 -12.07
C GLU A 93 0.61 20.26 -12.52
N ALA A 94 0.19 19.90 -13.72
CA ALA A 94 -1.05 20.39 -14.34
C ALA A 94 -2.32 19.97 -13.55
N ASP A 95 -2.26 18.86 -12.81
CA ASP A 95 -3.35 18.36 -11.96
C ASP A 95 -3.42 19.05 -10.58
N GLY A 96 -2.61 20.10 -10.37
CA GLY A 96 -2.52 20.81 -9.09
C GLY A 96 -1.68 20.13 -8.03
N SER A 97 -1.16 18.92 -8.30
CA SER A 97 -0.16 18.27 -7.45
C SER A 97 1.19 18.99 -7.56
N ARG A 98 2.11 18.65 -6.66
CA ARG A 98 3.45 19.24 -6.64
C ARG A 98 4.50 18.18 -6.42
N ARG A 99 5.54 18.18 -7.24
CA ARG A 99 6.74 17.37 -7.03
C ARG A 99 7.80 18.16 -6.28
N LEU A 100 8.46 17.50 -5.37
CA LEU A 100 9.56 18.04 -4.60
C LEU A 100 10.73 17.07 -4.59
N SER A 101 11.96 17.58 -4.57
CA SER A 101 13.12 16.77 -4.20
C SER A 101 14.09 17.58 -3.37
N PHE A 102 14.79 16.89 -2.46
CA PHE A 102 15.85 17.45 -1.62
C PHE A 102 16.76 16.32 -1.12
N CYS A 103 17.93 16.67 -0.62
CA CYS A 103 18.90 15.74 -0.06
C CYS A 103 18.99 15.87 1.46
N ILE A 104 19.21 14.74 2.12
CA ILE A 104 19.63 14.67 3.54
C ILE A 104 20.89 13.83 3.63
N ALA A 105 21.73 14.09 4.65
CA ALA A 105 22.88 13.23 4.92
C ALA A 105 22.40 11.81 5.29
N ALA A 106 22.91 10.79 4.61
CA ALA A 106 22.47 9.42 4.84
C ALA A 106 22.84 8.90 6.23
N ALA A 107 23.91 9.44 6.83
CA ALA A 107 24.29 9.12 8.21
C ALA A 107 23.23 9.52 9.25
N ARG A 108 22.32 10.45 8.93
CA ARG A 108 21.21 10.85 9.81
C ARG A 108 20.09 9.80 9.90
N VAL A 109 20.06 8.84 8.99
CA VAL A 109 18.94 7.88 8.85
C VAL A 109 19.48 6.44 8.91
N PRO A 110 19.56 5.83 10.09
CA PRO A 110 20.07 4.48 10.23
C PRO A 110 19.14 3.46 9.57
N ALA A 111 19.70 2.34 9.14
CA ALA A 111 18.92 1.23 8.63
C ALA A 111 17.94 0.71 9.70
N GLY A 112 16.74 0.37 9.27
CA GLY A 112 15.64 -0.05 10.15
C GLY A 112 14.79 1.10 10.69
N ALA A 113 15.25 2.35 10.66
CA ALA A 113 14.47 3.51 11.07
C ALA A 113 13.27 3.77 10.15
N MET A 114 12.31 4.50 10.69
CA MET A 114 11.13 5.00 9.97
C MET A 114 11.32 6.49 9.68
N LEU A 115 11.17 6.90 8.45
CA LEU A 115 11.16 8.29 8.05
C LEU A 115 9.72 8.75 7.87
N GLN A 116 9.32 9.75 8.64
CA GLN A 116 8.04 10.44 8.51
C GLN A 116 8.26 11.74 7.75
N LEU A 117 7.44 11.98 6.74
CA LEU A 117 7.36 13.24 6.02
C LEU A 117 5.95 13.79 6.18
N SER A 118 5.82 15.07 6.51
CA SER A 118 4.52 15.69 6.73
C SER A 118 4.51 17.14 6.27
N THR A 119 3.36 17.59 5.76
CA THR A 119 3.06 18.99 5.45
C THR A 119 1.96 19.55 6.37
N ALA A 120 1.59 18.82 7.43
CA ALA A 120 0.58 19.26 8.38
C ALA A 120 0.98 20.59 9.07
N PRO A 121 0.00 21.45 9.44
CA PRO A 121 0.25 22.66 10.22
C PRO A 121 0.94 22.36 11.55
N ALA A 122 1.71 23.34 12.07
CA ALA A 122 2.48 23.19 13.30
C ALA A 122 1.62 22.94 14.54
N ASP A 123 0.37 23.39 14.54
CA ASP A 123 -0.47 23.54 15.74
C ASP A 123 -1.66 22.58 15.81
N THR A 124 -1.83 21.66 14.85
CA THR A 124 -2.91 20.68 14.93
C THR A 124 -2.45 19.53 15.82
N LYS A 125 -3.04 19.45 17.03
CA LYS A 125 -2.92 18.28 17.92
C LYS A 125 -3.52 17.00 17.31
N ASP A 126 -4.21 17.12 16.19
CA ASP A 126 -4.84 16.06 15.42
C ASP A 126 -3.98 15.67 14.20
N ASP A 127 -2.76 15.17 14.44
CA ASP A 127 -1.90 14.57 13.40
C ASP A 127 -2.58 13.39 12.64
N TYR A 128 -3.79 13.02 13.05
CA TYR A 128 -4.52 11.84 12.57
C TYR A 128 -5.59 12.13 11.52
N GLN A 129 -5.97 13.40 11.30
CA GLN A 129 -7.12 13.72 10.44
C GLN A 129 -6.79 13.99 8.96
N GLU A 130 -5.51 14.20 8.59
CA GLU A 130 -5.14 14.44 7.19
C GLU A 130 -4.08 13.44 6.67
N PRO A 131 -4.44 12.18 6.40
CA PRO A 131 -3.50 11.17 5.90
C PRO A 131 -2.88 11.53 4.55
N ALA A 132 -3.51 12.43 3.78
CA ALA A 132 -3.00 12.90 2.49
C ALA A 132 -1.70 13.71 2.61
N THR A 133 -1.39 14.23 3.79
CA THR A 133 -0.25 15.12 4.05
C THR A 133 0.92 14.45 4.77
N THR A 134 0.78 13.17 5.13
CA THR A 134 1.82 12.41 5.83
C THR A 134 2.18 11.14 5.08
N ALA A 135 3.48 10.88 4.93
CA ALA A 135 4.01 9.63 4.41
C ALA A 135 5.00 9.01 5.39
N TRP A 136 5.04 7.69 5.40
CA TRP A 136 5.96 6.91 6.20
C TRP A 136 6.78 5.98 5.31
N LEU A 137 8.09 6.07 5.39
CA LEU A 137 9.02 5.25 4.65
C LEU A 137 9.88 4.43 5.60
N ARG A 138 9.85 3.09 5.47
CA ARG A 138 10.78 2.22 6.18
C ARG A 138 12.13 2.23 5.49
N LEU A 139 13.17 2.61 6.19
CA LEU A 139 14.53 2.72 5.67
C LEU A 139 15.27 1.38 5.81
N THR A 140 14.98 0.45 4.92
CA THR A 140 15.73 -0.81 4.84
C THR A 140 17.11 -0.56 4.22
N GLU A 141 18.05 -1.47 4.44
CA GLU A 141 19.38 -1.39 3.79
C GLU A 141 19.25 -1.28 2.26
N SER A 142 18.31 -2.02 1.66
CA SER A 142 18.09 -1.96 0.21
C SER A 142 17.57 -0.60 -0.26
N VAL A 143 16.74 0.08 0.53
CA VAL A 143 16.25 1.44 0.24
C VAL A 143 17.39 2.44 0.36
N LEU A 144 18.16 2.37 1.46
CA LEU A 144 19.28 3.29 1.73
C LEU A 144 20.43 3.15 0.76
N ALA A 145 20.63 1.95 0.19
CA ALA A 145 21.75 1.66 -0.70
C ALA A 145 21.40 1.75 -2.19
N ARG A 146 20.14 2.02 -2.56
CA ARG A 146 19.69 2.03 -3.96
C ARG A 146 20.15 3.30 -4.69
N PRO A 147 21.04 3.22 -5.68
CA PRO A 147 21.60 4.40 -6.37
C PRO A 147 20.76 4.84 -7.57
N PHE A 148 19.56 4.32 -7.75
CA PHE A 148 18.68 4.62 -8.90
C PHE A 148 17.22 4.71 -8.48
N VAL A 149 16.44 5.37 -9.30
CA VAL A 149 14.97 5.48 -9.18
C VAL A 149 14.34 5.24 -10.56
N LEU A 150 13.12 4.70 -10.58
CA LEU A 150 12.35 4.60 -11.82
C LEU A 150 11.70 5.94 -12.13
N THR A 151 11.76 6.33 -13.40
CA THR A 151 11.22 7.61 -13.88
C THR A 151 10.16 7.39 -14.96
N ASP A 152 9.28 8.35 -15.11
CA ASP A 152 8.37 8.43 -16.25
C ASP A 152 9.11 8.89 -17.52
N SER A 153 8.38 9.03 -18.62
CA SER A 153 8.91 9.45 -19.92
C SER A 153 9.52 10.86 -19.94
N VAL A 154 9.23 11.67 -18.90
CA VAL A 154 9.78 13.03 -18.76
C VAL A 154 10.88 13.08 -17.68
N GLY A 155 11.37 11.92 -17.21
CA GLY A 155 12.47 11.82 -16.27
C GLY A 155 12.08 12.07 -14.80
N GLN A 156 10.80 12.05 -14.46
CA GLN A 156 10.34 12.26 -13.10
C GLN A 156 10.05 10.93 -12.39
N PRO A 157 10.35 10.78 -11.10
CA PRO A 157 10.12 9.55 -10.35
C PRO A 157 8.67 9.07 -10.45
N LEU A 158 8.47 7.79 -10.71
CA LEU A 158 7.15 7.18 -10.91
C LEU A 158 6.27 7.22 -9.65
N ALA A 159 6.86 7.25 -8.46
CA ALA A 159 6.15 7.23 -7.17
C ALA A 159 5.10 6.09 -7.05
N ARG A 160 5.31 4.98 -7.77
CA ARG A 160 4.46 3.77 -7.76
C ARG A 160 5.33 2.53 -7.98
N ARG A 161 4.81 1.36 -7.64
CA ARG A 161 5.56 0.08 -7.64
C ARG A 161 5.27 -0.79 -8.86
N TYR A 162 4.62 -0.26 -9.87
CA TYR A 162 4.31 -0.96 -11.10
C TYR A 162 4.46 -0.04 -12.31
N VAL A 163 4.64 -0.64 -13.45
CA VAL A 163 4.51 0.00 -14.76
C VAL A 163 3.43 -0.73 -15.56
N ARG A 164 2.94 -0.12 -16.63
CA ARG A 164 1.96 -0.74 -17.53
C ARG A 164 2.66 -1.35 -18.73
N ALA A 165 2.11 -2.41 -19.27
CA ALA A 165 2.54 -2.95 -20.56
C ALA A 165 2.44 -1.86 -21.63
N GLY A 166 3.50 -1.70 -22.42
CA GLY A 166 3.61 -0.65 -23.42
C GLY A 166 3.95 0.75 -22.89
N GLU A 167 4.04 0.95 -21.57
CA GLU A 167 4.47 2.22 -20.98
C GLU A 167 5.99 2.39 -21.10
N THR A 168 6.43 3.59 -21.50
CA THR A 168 7.83 3.96 -21.52
C THR A 168 8.23 4.55 -20.17
N PHE A 169 9.33 4.04 -19.60
CA PHE A 169 9.89 4.51 -18.34
C PHE A 169 11.42 4.51 -18.38
N GLY A 170 12.04 5.25 -17.49
CA GLY A 170 13.49 5.32 -17.35
C GLY A 170 14.02 4.72 -16.05
N VAL A 171 15.32 4.52 -16.01
CA VAL A 171 16.07 4.22 -14.80
C VAL A 171 17.11 5.33 -14.64
N ASP A 172 16.83 6.25 -13.72
CA ASP A 172 17.75 7.36 -13.40
C ASP A 172 18.69 6.93 -12.27
N SER A 173 19.96 6.82 -12.59
CA SER A 173 21.02 6.37 -11.66
C SER A 173 21.98 7.51 -11.30
N TYR A 174 22.42 7.52 -10.03
CA TYR A 174 23.45 8.44 -9.56
C TYR A 174 24.84 7.84 -9.75
N GLY A 175 25.77 8.68 -10.20
CA GLY A 175 27.16 8.30 -10.42
C GLY A 175 27.43 7.86 -11.86
N LEU A 176 28.30 6.88 -12.05
CA LEU A 176 28.63 6.36 -13.38
C LEU A 176 27.39 5.74 -14.03
N MET A 177 27.14 6.13 -15.28
CA MET A 177 26.06 5.54 -16.08
C MET A 177 26.33 4.05 -16.28
N GLN A 178 25.46 3.21 -15.75
CA GLN A 178 25.57 1.76 -15.82
C GLN A 178 24.49 1.19 -16.71
N PRO A 179 24.76 0.11 -17.46
CA PRO A 179 23.73 -0.59 -18.19
C PRO A 179 22.71 -1.21 -17.23
N VAL A 180 21.46 -1.26 -17.68
CA VAL A 180 20.37 -1.88 -16.95
C VAL A 180 20.11 -3.26 -17.50
N ARG A 181 20.48 -4.29 -16.75
CA ARG A 181 20.15 -5.69 -17.08
C ARG A 181 18.80 -6.04 -16.50
N TRP A 182 17.93 -6.61 -17.30
CA TRP A 182 16.63 -7.04 -16.83
C TRP A 182 16.36 -8.50 -17.16
N LYS A 183 15.50 -9.12 -16.31
CA LYS A 183 15.01 -10.46 -16.52
C LYS A 183 13.52 -10.49 -16.26
N ARG A 184 12.74 -11.14 -17.15
CA ARG A 184 11.34 -11.47 -16.94
C ARG A 184 11.24 -12.88 -16.41
N TYR A 185 10.40 -13.08 -15.39
CA TYR A 185 10.23 -14.38 -14.73
C TYR A 185 8.87 -14.98 -15.01
N ALA A 186 8.84 -16.31 -15.17
CA ALA A 186 7.60 -17.08 -15.20
C ALA A 186 6.99 -17.09 -13.79
N VAL A 187 5.96 -16.31 -13.58
CA VAL A 187 5.22 -16.27 -12.33
C VAL A 187 3.74 -16.50 -12.64
N THR A 188 3.17 -17.57 -12.08
CA THR A 188 1.71 -17.70 -12.01
C THR A 188 1.26 -17.14 -10.66
N PRO A 189 0.72 -15.91 -10.62
CA PRO A 189 0.40 -15.28 -9.36
C PRO A 189 -0.79 -15.97 -8.71
N ALA A 190 -0.53 -16.70 -7.63
CA ALA A 190 -1.60 -17.32 -6.85
C ALA A 190 -2.34 -16.25 -6.02
N PRO A 191 -3.68 -16.27 -6.00
CA PRO A 191 -4.47 -15.41 -5.13
C PRO A 191 -4.26 -15.81 -3.67
N ALA A 192 -4.42 -14.82 -2.79
CA ALA A 192 -4.44 -15.08 -1.36
C ALA A 192 -5.59 -16.05 -1.01
N LEU A 193 -5.31 -16.98 -0.10
CA LEU A 193 -6.32 -17.88 0.44
C LEU A 193 -7.15 -17.16 1.53
N PRO A 194 -8.37 -17.62 1.80
CA PRO A 194 -9.21 -17.06 2.85
C PRO A 194 -8.49 -16.94 4.21
N PRO A 195 -8.86 -15.96 5.04
CA PRO A 195 -8.09 -15.63 6.24
C PRO A 195 -8.11 -16.72 7.32
N MET A 196 -9.07 -17.64 7.29
CA MET A 196 -9.18 -18.79 8.21
C MET A 196 -8.49 -20.06 7.70
N THR A 197 -7.89 -20.05 6.50
CA THR A 197 -7.21 -21.23 5.94
C THR A 197 -6.10 -21.71 6.86
N SER A 198 -6.05 -23.02 7.11
CA SER A 198 -4.97 -23.61 7.91
C SER A 198 -3.59 -23.36 7.29
N PRO A 199 -2.58 -22.99 8.08
CA PRO A 199 -1.20 -22.85 7.60
C PRO A 199 -0.67 -24.09 6.89
N ALA A 200 -1.09 -25.29 7.29
CA ALA A 200 -0.72 -26.56 6.66
C ALA A 200 -1.25 -26.71 5.23
N ALA A 201 -2.33 -25.98 4.88
CA ALA A 201 -2.89 -25.97 3.52
C ALA A 201 -2.24 -24.93 2.60
N MET A 202 -1.27 -24.14 3.11
CA MET A 202 -0.58 -23.13 2.32
C MET A 202 0.38 -23.80 1.33
N PRO A 203 0.26 -23.50 0.02
CA PRO A 203 1.20 -24.04 -0.95
C PRO A 203 2.61 -23.48 -0.69
N ALA A 204 3.60 -24.34 -0.77
CA ALA A 204 4.99 -23.88 -0.76
C ALA A 204 5.25 -23.03 -2.00
N GLY A 205 5.85 -21.85 -1.79
CA GLY A 205 6.28 -21.01 -2.92
C GLY A 205 7.34 -21.71 -3.78
N PRO A 206 7.44 -21.36 -5.06
CA PRO A 206 8.46 -21.92 -5.93
C PRO A 206 9.86 -21.55 -5.42
N ARG A 207 10.76 -22.52 -5.35
CA ARG A 207 12.16 -22.29 -4.93
C ARG A 207 12.96 -21.52 -5.98
N LEU A 208 12.64 -21.71 -7.26
CA LEU A 208 13.25 -21.03 -8.39
C LEU A 208 12.16 -20.56 -9.34
N LEU A 209 12.35 -19.35 -9.87
CA LEU A 209 11.49 -18.80 -10.91
C LEU A 209 12.21 -18.95 -12.26
N PRO A 210 11.64 -19.67 -13.24
CA PRO A 210 12.20 -19.72 -14.58
C PRO A 210 12.29 -18.33 -15.22
N VAL A 211 13.39 -18.06 -15.90
CA VAL A 211 13.57 -16.84 -16.69
C VAL A 211 12.93 -17.08 -18.06
N LEU A 212 11.99 -16.22 -18.43
CA LEU A 212 11.32 -16.25 -19.73
C LEU A 212 12.07 -15.44 -20.78
N ASP A 213 12.66 -14.30 -20.34
CA ASP A 213 13.31 -13.36 -21.23
C ASP A 213 14.32 -12.53 -20.44
N SER A 214 15.35 -12.00 -21.13
CA SER A 214 16.34 -11.12 -20.52
C SER A 214 17.07 -10.32 -21.58
N ALA A 215 17.41 -9.08 -21.25
CA ALA A 215 18.28 -8.24 -22.09
C ALA A 215 19.01 -7.22 -21.23
N GLU A 216 19.84 -6.44 -21.93
CA GLU A 216 20.58 -5.31 -21.37
C GLU A 216 20.25 -4.05 -22.17
N ALA A 217 19.85 -3.00 -21.46
CA ALA A 217 19.63 -1.67 -22.02
C ALA A 217 20.84 -0.79 -21.72
N ARG A 218 21.13 0.12 -22.65
CA ARG A 218 22.22 1.09 -22.47
C ARG A 218 21.91 2.07 -21.34
N PRO A 219 22.93 2.68 -20.73
CA PRO A 219 22.73 3.73 -19.75
C PRO A 219 21.85 4.85 -20.32
N GLY A 220 20.78 5.23 -19.58
CA GLY A 220 19.85 6.28 -19.98
C GLY A 220 18.88 5.90 -21.10
N GLU A 221 18.97 4.69 -21.66
CA GLU A 221 17.99 4.19 -22.63
C GLU A 221 16.63 3.96 -21.96
N PRO A 222 15.52 4.51 -22.51
CA PRO A 222 14.20 4.27 -21.97
C PRO A 222 13.78 2.80 -22.17
N LEU A 223 13.16 2.23 -21.14
CA LEU A 223 12.64 0.88 -21.16
C LEU A 223 11.17 0.88 -21.53
N ARG A 224 10.75 -0.16 -22.25
CA ARG A 224 9.35 -0.40 -22.58
C ARG A 224 9.08 -1.92 -22.63
N PHE A 225 8.29 -2.40 -21.71
CA PHE A 225 7.92 -3.82 -21.65
C PHE A 225 6.52 -4.03 -22.25
N GLN A 226 6.42 -4.92 -23.24
CA GLN A 226 5.14 -5.20 -23.88
C GLN A 226 4.33 -6.26 -23.14
N GLU A 227 5.01 -7.16 -22.46
CA GLU A 227 4.40 -8.31 -21.80
C GLU A 227 4.20 -8.02 -20.30
N ALA A 228 3.00 -8.25 -19.80
CA ALA A 228 2.75 -8.25 -18.37
C ALA A 228 3.53 -9.35 -17.65
N GLY A 229 3.93 -9.11 -16.41
CA GLY A 229 4.69 -10.08 -15.62
C GLY A 229 5.58 -9.46 -14.56
N LEU A 230 6.41 -10.30 -13.96
CA LEU A 230 7.39 -9.89 -12.97
C LEU A 230 8.77 -9.73 -13.63
N TYR A 231 9.31 -8.53 -13.52
CA TYR A 231 10.65 -8.19 -14.01
C TYR A 231 11.58 -7.86 -12.86
N ALA A 232 12.86 -8.20 -12.99
CA ALA A 232 13.91 -7.72 -12.10
C ALA A 232 14.91 -6.88 -12.91
N LEU A 233 15.07 -5.64 -12.52
CA LEU A 233 16.07 -4.71 -13.03
C LEU A 233 17.31 -4.78 -12.17
N LYS A 234 18.49 -4.97 -12.78
CA LYS A 234 19.78 -5.02 -12.12
C LYS A 234 20.66 -3.89 -12.63
N VAL A 235 21.14 -3.06 -11.72
CA VAL A 235 22.06 -1.95 -12.00
C VAL A 235 23.33 -2.13 -11.17
N GLY A 236 24.49 -1.85 -11.76
CA GLY A 236 25.80 -2.02 -11.14
C GLY A 236 26.56 -3.23 -11.64
N GLY A 237 27.67 -3.56 -10.95
CA GLY A 237 28.57 -4.67 -11.27
C GLY A 237 29.78 -4.30 -12.12
N ALA A 238 29.79 -3.16 -12.80
CA ALA A 238 30.98 -2.64 -13.47
C ALA A 238 31.84 -1.84 -12.49
N GLY A 239 33.16 -1.91 -12.66
CA GLY A 239 34.11 -1.17 -11.80
C GLY A 239 34.05 -1.52 -10.31
N GLY A 240 33.62 -2.75 -9.96
CA GLY A 240 33.51 -3.18 -8.55
C GLY A 240 32.29 -2.64 -7.80
N MET A 241 31.37 -1.94 -8.47
CA MET A 241 30.14 -1.45 -7.84
C MET A 241 29.20 -2.61 -7.48
N PRO A 242 28.61 -2.62 -6.29
CA PRO A 242 27.65 -3.67 -5.90
C PRO A 242 26.41 -3.66 -6.79
N ILE A 243 26.00 -4.85 -7.23
CA ILE A 243 24.77 -5.02 -8.00
C ILE A 243 23.57 -4.71 -7.10
N ARG A 244 22.66 -3.87 -7.58
CA ARG A 244 21.38 -3.58 -6.95
C ARG A 244 20.25 -4.08 -7.82
N THR A 245 19.30 -4.75 -7.20
CA THR A 245 18.14 -5.33 -7.89
C THR A 245 16.87 -4.63 -7.43
N LEU A 246 15.99 -4.30 -8.38
CA LEU A 246 14.64 -3.83 -8.11
C LEU A 246 13.67 -4.68 -8.92
N ALA A 247 12.69 -5.27 -8.24
CA ALA A 247 11.60 -5.93 -8.93
C ALA A 247 10.53 -4.92 -9.35
N VAL A 248 10.00 -5.10 -10.55
CA VAL A 248 8.96 -4.27 -11.14
C VAL A 248 7.84 -5.18 -11.61
N LEU A 249 6.63 -4.92 -11.12
CA LEU A 249 5.43 -5.55 -11.67
C LEU A 249 5.03 -4.79 -12.94
N VAL A 250 4.96 -5.48 -14.07
CA VAL A 250 4.38 -4.95 -15.30
C VAL A 250 2.95 -5.46 -15.37
N GLY A 251 1.99 -4.56 -15.18
CA GLY A 251 0.56 -4.84 -15.29
C GLY A 251 0.08 -4.71 -16.74
N ALA A 252 -1.14 -5.13 -17.03
CA ALA A 252 -1.77 -4.87 -18.32
C ALA A 252 -1.80 -3.35 -18.62
N ASN A 253 -2.07 -2.96 -19.84
CA ASN A 253 -2.06 -1.55 -20.27
C ASN A 253 -3.07 -0.67 -19.51
N ASN A 254 -4.15 -1.26 -19.02
CA ASN A 254 -5.20 -0.62 -18.21
C ASN A 254 -4.95 -0.67 -16.69
N TYR A 255 -3.92 -1.41 -16.26
CA TYR A 255 -3.61 -1.55 -14.83
C TYR A 255 -3.44 -0.16 -14.14
N PRO A 256 -4.00 0.09 -12.95
CA PRO A 256 -4.51 -0.87 -11.97
C PRO A 256 -6.00 -1.26 -12.12
N ALA A 257 -6.73 -0.71 -13.09
CA ALA A 257 -8.11 -1.09 -13.36
C ALA A 257 -8.19 -2.46 -14.07
N LEU A 258 -9.35 -3.09 -14.01
CA LEU A 258 -9.69 -4.31 -14.72
C LEU A 258 -10.74 -3.99 -15.78
N THR A 259 -10.57 -4.44 -17.00
CA THR A 259 -11.45 -4.05 -18.12
C THR A 259 -11.93 -5.22 -18.96
N THR A 260 -11.20 -6.32 -19.03
CA THR A 260 -11.63 -7.50 -19.76
C THR A 260 -12.53 -8.40 -18.93
N ALA A 261 -13.36 -9.22 -19.57
CA ALA A 261 -14.28 -10.12 -18.89
C ALA A 261 -13.54 -11.08 -17.95
N SER A 262 -12.43 -11.68 -18.39
CA SER A 262 -11.62 -12.58 -17.57
C SER A 262 -11.03 -11.85 -16.35
N GLU A 263 -10.51 -10.63 -16.53
CA GLU A 263 -10.02 -9.81 -15.41
C GLU A 263 -11.12 -9.50 -14.40
N LEU A 264 -12.36 -9.26 -14.84
CA LEU A 264 -13.49 -8.96 -13.95
C LEU A 264 -13.98 -10.22 -13.20
N ILE A 265 -13.91 -11.39 -13.81
CA ILE A 265 -14.33 -12.66 -13.19
C ILE A 265 -13.36 -13.10 -12.09
N GLU A 266 -12.07 -12.92 -12.30
CA GLU A 266 -11.04 -13.43 -11.38
C GLU A 266 -11.20 -12.96 -9.92
N PRO A 267 -11.43 -11.67 -9.59
CA PRO A 267 -11.64 -11.23 -8.21
C PRO A 267 -12.93 -11.72 -7.58
N LEU A 268 -13.92 -12.13 -8.38
CA LEU A 268 -15.18 -12.68 -7.86
C LEU A 268 -14.95 -13.99 -7.08
N ARG A 269 -13.76 -14.61 -7.19
CA ARG A 269 -13.39 -15.79 -6.38
C ARG A 269 -13.51 -15.58 -4.88
N TYR A 270 -13.45 -14.35 -4.42
CA TYR A 270 -13.63 -14.02 -3.02
C TYR A 270 -15.08 -13.97 -2.58
N LEU A 271 -16.02 -13.95 -3.53
CA LEU A 271 -17.46 -13.88 -3.30
C LEU A 271 -18.21 -15.08 -3.82
N THR A 272 -17.58 -15.92 -4.66
CA THR A 272 -18.25 -17.01 -5.39
C THR A 272 -17.62 -18.35 -5.06
N THR A 273 -18.41 -19.42 -5.21
CA THR A 273 -17.88 -20.79 -5.30
C THR A 273 -17.09 -20.98 -6.60
N SER A 274 -16.27 -22.03 -6.67
CA SER A 274 -15.57 -22.37 -7.89
C SER A 274 -16.53 -22.71 -9.04
N GLN A 275 -17.67 -23.34 -8.73
CA GLN A 275 -18.68 -23.68 -9.72
C GLN A 275 -19.38 -22.44 -10.30
N GLU A 276 -19.74 -21.46 -9.44
CA GLU A 276 -20.32 -20.19 -9.91
C GLU A 276 -19.33 -19.45 -10.82
N ARG A 277 -18.07 -19.36 -10.41
CA ARG A 277 -17.03 -18.70 -11.22
C ARG A 277 -16.80 -19.39 -12.56
N GLN A 278 -16.78 -20.73 -12.57
CA GLN A 278 -16.65 -21.49 -13.80
C GLN A 278 -17.80 -21.21 -14.78
N ARG A 279 -19.06 -21.13 -14.26
CA ARG A 279 -20.21 -20.76 -15.08
C ARG A 279 -20.10 -19.36 -15.69
N LEU A 280 -19.49 -18.40 -14.96
CA LEU A 280 -19.22 -17.06 -15.50
C LEU A 280 -18.20 -17.09 -16.63
N THR A 281 -17.14 -17.91 -16.47
CA THR A 281 -16.07 -18.05 -17.47
C THR A 281 -16.55 -18.76 -18.73
N ASP A 282 -17.35 -19.81 -18.59
CA ASP A 282 -17.84 -20.64 -19.69
C ASP A 282 -19.08 -20.06 -20.39
N ALA A 283 -19.59 -18.94 -19.91
CA ALA A 283 -20.74 -18.30 -20.54
C ALA A 283 -20.42 -17.87 -21.99
N PRO A 284 -21.37 -17.95 -22.93
CA PRO A 284 -21.16 -17.48 -24.31
C PRO A 284 -20.73 -16.01 -24.41
N ASP A 285 -21.19 -15.18 -23.47
CA ASP A 285 -20.78 -13.80 -23.28
C ASP A 285 -20.41 -13.60 -21.81
N PRO A 286 -19.12 -13.82 -21.45
CA PRO A 286 -18.66 -13.71 -20.07
C PRO A 286 -18.87 -12.31 -19.46
N LYS A 287 -18.75 -11.23 -20.27
CA LYS A 287 -18.99 -9.88 -19.79
C LYS A 287 -20.45 -9.69 -19.36
N ARG A 288 -21.38 -10.10 -20.19
CA ARG A 288 -22.80 -10.06 -19.89
C ARG A 288 -23.16 -10.93 -18.69
N ALA A 289 -22.48 -12.09 -18.53
CA ALA A 289 -22.67 -12.97 -17.39
C ALA A 289 -22.25 -12.28 -16.07
N VAL A 290 -21.14 -11.53 -16.06
CA VAL A 290 -20.72 -10.72 -14.91
C VAL A 290 -21.76 -9.62 -14.61
N ASP A 291 -22.22 -8.92 -15.61
CA ASP A 291 -23.22 -7.87 -15.44
C ASP A 291 -24.53 -8.46 -14.85
N LYS A 292 -24.95 -9.62 -15.36
CA LYS A 292 -26.10 -10.37 -14.85
C LYS A 292 -25.90 -10.83 -13.40
N PHE A 293 -24.73 -11.35 -13.05
CA PHE A 293 -24.39 -11.74 -11.67
C PHE A 293 -24.65 -10.61 -10.67
N TRP A 294 -24.18 -9.42 -10.98
CA TRP A 294 -24.42 -8.26 -10.11
C TRP A 294 -25.87 -7.76 -10.12
N LEU A 295 -26.54 -7.88 -11.27
CA LEU A 295 -27.95 -7.51 -11.38
C LEU A 295 -28.85 -8.50 -10.60
N ASP A 296 -28.53 -9.78 -10.61
CA ASP A 296 -29.25 -10.80 -9.83
C ASP A 296 -29.09 -10.54 -8.31
N ILE A 297 -27.88 -10.20 -7.83
CA ILE A 297 -27.67 -9.77 -6.45
C ILE A 297 -28.50 -8.52 -6.13
N ALA A 298 -28.60 -7.58 -7.05
CA ALA A 298 -29.42 -6.37 -6.90
C ALA A 298 -30.92 -6.60 -7.15
N GLN A 299 -31.37 -7.84 -7.30
CA GLN A 299 -32.79 -8.21 -7.56
C GLN A 299 -33.41 -7.45 -8.77
N GLY A 300 -32.64 -7.27 -9.83
CA GLY A 300 -33.04 -6.56 -11.03
C GLY A 300 -32.92 -5.04 -10.96
N ASN A 301 -32.55 -4.46 -9.83
CA ASN A 301 -32.38 -3.02 -9.69
C ASN A 301 -31.05 -2.58 -10.34
N GLN A 302 -31.14 -2.00 -11.53
CA GLN A 302 -29.97 -1.57 -12.32
C GLN A 302 -29.12 -0.51 -11.63
N ARG A 303 -29.72 0.45 -10.90
CA ARG A 303 -28.97 1.49 -10.17
C ARG A 303 -28.13 0.85 -9.07
N GLN A 304 -28.71 -0.05 -8.31
CA GLN A 304 -28.03 -0.78 -7.24
C GLN A 304 -26.94 -1.71 -7.80
N GLY A 305 -27.23 -2.44 -8.89
CA GLY A 305 -26.24 -3.28 -9.55
C GLY A 305 -25.02 -2.50 -10.01
N LYS A 306 -25.21 -1.33 -10.64
CA LYS A 306 -24.12 -0.41 -11.03
C LYS A 306 -23.29 0.07 -9.83
N GLU A 307 -23.96 0.34 -8.69
CA GLU A 307 -23.26 0.78 -7.48
C GLU A 307 -22.41 -0.34 -6.87
N LEU A 308 -22.92 -1.57 -6.81
CA LEU A 308 -22.16 -2.75 -6.37
C LEU A 308 -20.92 -2.99 -7.25
N ILE A 309 -21.08 -2.94 -8.58
CA ILE A 309 -19.98 -3.05 -9.54
C ILE A 309 -18.92 -1.98 -9.26
N ARG A 310 -19.33 -0.71 -9.16
CA ARG A 310 -18.42 0.41 -8.91
C ARG A 310 -17.66 0.22 -7.59
N GLN A 311 -18.35 -0.15 -6.53
CA GLN A 311 -17.76 -0.34 -5.22
C GLN A 311 -16.80 -1.53 -5.20
N PHE A 312 -17.18 -2.68 -5.75
CA PHE A 312 -16.33 -3.87 -5.75
C PHE A 312 -15.06 -3.67 -6.58
N TYR A 313 -15.20 -3.30 -7.84
CA TYR A 313 -14.05 -3.10 -8.71
C TYR A 313 -13.24 -1.84 -8.40
N GLY A 314 -13.87 -0.84 -7.78
CA GLY A 314 -13.16 0.29 -7.16
C GLY A 314 -12.21 -0.19 -6.07
N ARG A 315 -12.66 -1.09 -5.17
CA ARG A 315 -11.78 -1.68 -4.15
C ARG A 315 -10.67 -2.54 -4.76
N VAL A 316 -10.95 -3.29 -5.83
CA VAL A 316 -9.93 -4.06 -6.55
C VAL A 316 -8.86 -3.13 -7.13
N THR A 317 -9.27 -2.05 -7.79
CA THR A 317 -8.37 -1.03 -8.34
C THR A 317 -7.54 -0.35 -7.26
N ALA A 318 -8.15 -0.01 -6.12
CA ALA A 318 -7.45 0.56 -4.98
C ALA A 318 -6.45 -0.44 -4.38
N ALA A 319 -6.83 -1.71 -4.21
CA ALA A 319 -5.93 -2.76 -3.76
C ALA A 319 -4.72 -2.91 -4.69
N ASN A 320 -4.93 -2.84 -6.01
CA ASN A 320 -3.86 -2.86 -6.99
C ASN A 320 -2.89 -1.69 -6.84
N ARG A 321 -3.38 -0.49 -6.53
CA ARG A 321 -2.52 0.67 -6.26
C ARG A 321 -1.74 0.54 -4.96
N LEU A 322 -2.41 0.12 -3.89
CA LEU A 322 -1.86 0.13 -2.53
C LEU A 322 -0.93 -1.05 -2.24
N PHE A 323 -1.21 -2.22 -2.82
CA PHE A 323 -0.57 -3.48 -2.42
C PHE A 323 0.14 -4.22 -3.56
N ALA A 324 0.32 -3.58 -4.74
CA ALA A 324 1.13 -4.17 -5.81
C ALA A 324 2.54 -4.53 -5.30
N ALA A 325 2.98 -5.74 -5.61
CA ALA A 325 4.25 -6.30 -5.18
C ALA A 325 4.85 -7.17 -6.32
N HIS A 326 5.22 -8.41 -6.05
CA HIS A 326 5.55 -9.41 -7.07
C HIS A 326 4.32 -9.93 -7.84
N LYS A 327 3.13 -9.51 -7.44
CA LYS A 327 1.83 -9.82 -8.03
C LYS A 327 0.88 -8.64 -7.86
N ALA A 328 -0.24 -8.66 -8.58
CA ALA A 328 -1.27 -7.65 -8.47
C ALA A 328 -1.75 -7.49 -7.03
N GLY A 329 -2.07 -6.26 -6.63
CA GLY A 329 -2.37 -5.95 -5.24
C GLY A 329 -3.56 -6.72 -4.68
N TRP A 330 -4.62 -6.91 -5.46
CA TRP A 330 -5.81 -7.67 -5.05
C TRP A 330 -5.52 -9.17 -4.78
N LEU A 331 -4.42 -9.71 -5.34
CA LEU A 331 -3.97 -11.10 -5.11
C LEU A 331 -3.19 -11.28 -3.80
N THR A 332 -2.83 -10.18 -3.12
CA THR A 332 -2.09 -10.21 -1.84
C THR A 332 -3.04 -10.41 -0.66
N ASP A 333 -2.50 -10.81 0.49
CA ASP A 333 -3.31 -10.97 1.70
C ASP A 333 -3.96 -9.65 2.15
N ARG A 334 -3.23 -8.52 2.07
CA ARG A 334 -3.81 -7.20 2.35
C ARG A 334 -4.88 -6.83 1.33
N GLY A 335 -4.64 -7.11 0.06
CA GLY A 335 -5.61 -6.88 -1.01
C GLY A 335 -6.88 -7.71 -0.86
N LEU A 336 -6.76 -8.99 -0.48
CA LEU A 336 -7.89 -9.86 -0.17
C LEU A 336 -8.83 -9.22 0.86
N LEU A 337 -8.29 -8.84 2.03
CA LEU A 337 -9.10 -8.23 3.10
C LEU A 337 -9.67 -6.89 2.67
N TYR A 338 -8.87 -6.07 1.96
CA TYR A 338 -9.30 -4.76 1.47
C TYR A 338 -10.48 -4.86 0.48
N VAL A 339 -10.45 -5.83 -0.43
CA VAL A 339 -11.53 -6.02 -1.41
C VAL A 339 -12.82 -6.46 -0.70
N VAL A 340 -12.76 -7.41 0.20
CA VAL A 340 -13.94 -8.00 0.83
C VAL A 340 -14.44 -7.14 1.99
N LEU A 341 -13.57 -6.79 2.95
CA LEU A 341 -13.95 -6.03 4.13
C LEU A 341 -13.96 -4.50 3.90
N GLY A 342 -13.19 -4.01 2.93
CA GLY A 342 -12.96 -2.59 2.69
C GLY A 342 -11.70 -2.06 3.37
N PRO A 343 -11.46 -0.73 3.27
CA PRO A 343 -10.36 -0.09 3.96
C PRO A 343 -10.46 -0.31 5.47
N PRO A 344 -9.32 -0.63 6.15
CA PRO A 344 -9.35 -0.87 7.59
C PRO A 344 -9.73 0.41 8.35
N PRO A 345 -10.71 0.34 9.27
CA PRO A 345 -11.09 1.49 10.12
C PRO A 345 -9.98 1.95 11.05
N GLY A 346 -9.11 1.01 11.51
CA GLY A 346 -7.97 1.30 12.37
C GLY A 346 -6.77 0.43 12.00
N VAL A 347 -5.57 1.01 12.04
CA VAL A 347 -4.31 0.32 11.75
C VAL A 347 -3.24 0.69 12.76
N ARG A 348 -2.58 -0.33 13.32
CA ARG A 348 -1.37 -0.14 14.14
C ARG A 348 -0.18 -0.82 13.48
N ARG A 349 0.98 -0.19 13.57
CA ARG A 349 2.26 -0.75 13.17
C ARG A 349 3.13 -0.94 14.42
N LEU A 350 3.74 -2.10 14.53
CA LEU A 350 4.51 -2.50 15.69
C LEU A 350 6.03 -2.35 15.44
N PHE A 351 6.82 -2.37 16.52
CA PHE A 351 8.27 -2.25 16.45
C PHE A 351 8.94 -3.35 15.60
N ASN A 352 8.39 -4.57 15.63
CA ASN A 352 8.86 -5.71 14.84
C ASN A 352 8.46 -5.63 13.35
N GLY A 353 7.77 -4.56 12.96
CA GLY A 353 7.27 -4.34 11.61
C GLY A 353 5.93 -5.02 11.33
N GLU A 354 5.35 -5.75 12.27
CA GLU A 354 3.99 -6.26 12.12
C GLU A 354 2.98 -5.11 11.96
N GLU A 355 1.95 -5.37 11.16
CA GLU A 355 0.83 -4.46 10.97
C GLU A 355 -0.46 -5.13 11.43
N ARG A 356 -1.30 -4.43 12.19
CA ARG A 356 -2.58 -4.92 12.71
C ARG A 356 -3.71 -4.05 12.22
N TRP A 357 -4.67 -4.68 11.54
CA TRP A 357 -5.89 -4.06 11.06
C TRP A 357 -7.06 -4.41 11.97
N PHE A 358 -7.79 -3.40 12.40
CA PHE A 358 -8.92 -3.54 13.31
C PHE A 358 -10.21 -3.33 12.54
N TYR A 359 -11.11 -4.31 12.62
CA TYR A 359 -12.45 -4.20 12.07
C TYR A 359 -13.47 -4.45 13.19
N SER A 360 -14.61 -3.74 13.16
CA SER A 360 -15.73 -4.08 14.04
C SER A 360 -16.32 -5.43 13.61
N ASP A 361 -16.84 -6.18 14.58
CA ASP A 361 -17.51 -7.45 14.34
C ASP A 361 -18.88 -7.31 13.63
N GLY A 362 -19.29 -6.09 13.30
CA GLY A 362 -20.59 -5.83 12.67
C GLY A 362 -21.79 -6.11 13.56
N GLY A 363 -21.60 -6.19 14.88
CA GLY A 363 -22.68 -6.51 15.84
C GLY A 363 -22.85 -8.00 16.13
N LEU A 364 -21.89 -8.84 15.75
CA LEU A 364 -21.89 -10.29 16.02
C LEU A 364 -21.58 -10.64 17.48
N GLY A 365 -21.38 -9.63 18.35
CA GLY A 365 -21.23 -9.81 19.81
C GLY A 365 -19.83 -10.22 20.27
N GLY A 366 -18.84 -10.33 19.36
CA GLY A 366 -17.47 -10.76 19.65
C GLY A 366 -16.46 -9.64 19.90
N GLY A 367 -16.86 -8.38 19.71
CA GLY A 367 -15.94 -7.24 19.75
C GLY A 367 -15.05 -7.09 18.49
N PRO A 368 -14.15 -6.10 18.46
CA PRO A 368 -13.34 -5.82 17.27
C PRO A 368 -12.38 -6.96 16.94
N ILE A 369 -12.36 -7.40 15.69
CA ILE A 369 -11.46 -8.42 15.18
C ILE A 369 -10.17 -7.79 14.69
N THR A 370 -9.04 -8.38 15.06
CA THR A 370 -7.71 -7.90 14.70
C THR A 370 -7.03 -8.86 13.72
N TYR A 371 -6.84 -8.41 12.47
CA TYR A 371 -6.02 -9.11 11.49
C TYR A 371 -4.56 -8.68 11.64
N THR A 372 -3.66 -9.65 11.80
CA THR A 372 -2.23 -9.41 11.96
C THR A 372 -1.47 -9.80 10.69
N PHE A 373 -0.67 -8.87 10.18
CA PHE A 373 0.19 -9.09 9.03
C PHE A 373 1.66 -9.06 9.46
N ARG A 374 2.43 -10.04 9.00
CA ARG A 374 3.88 -10.11 9.22
C ARG A 374 4.64 -9.70 7.98
N PRO A 375 5.71 -8.90 8.10
CA PRO A 375 6.57 -8.61 6.96
C PRO A 375 7.24 -9.91 6.47
N ARG A 376 7.21 -10.10 5.16
CA ARG A 376 7.85 -11.20 4.43
C ARG A 376 8.64 -10.65 3.24
N PRO A 377 9.70 -9.86 3.51
CA PRO A 377 10.47 -9.24 2.47
C PRO A 377 11.18 -10.27 1.61
N SER A 378 11.24 -10.01 0.32
CA SER A 378 12.04 -10.75 -0.64
C SER A 378 12.69 -9.80 -1.64
N THR A 379 13.63 -10.28 -2.45
CA THR A 379 14.22 -9.49 -3.54
C THR A 379 13.16 -8.94 -4.50
N PHE A 380 12.06 -9.68 -4.70
CA PHE A 380 10.98 -9.29 -5.59
C PHE A 380 9.89 -8.44 -4.91
N ALA A 381 9.84 -8.44 -3.58
CA ALA A 381 8.81 -7.72 -2.83
C ALA A 381 9.36 -7.33 -1.45
N PRO A 382 10.16 -6.25 -1.35
CA PRO A 382 10.81 -5.85 -0.09
C PRO A 382 9.81 -5.42 0.99
N ASP A 383 8.61 -4.98 0.61
CA ASP A 383 7.56 -4.52 1.54
C ASP A 383 6.33 -5.45 1.52
N TYR A 384 6.55 -6.73 1.26
CA TYR A 384 5.48 -7.71 1.25
C TYR A 384 5.08 -8.13 2.66
N TYR A 385 3.77 -8.35 2.84
CA TYR A 385 3.18 -8.78 4.10
C TYR A 385 2.32 -10.02 3.89
N GLU A 386 2.41 -10.95 4.82
CA GLU A 386 1.54 -12.13 4.90
C GLU A 386 0.62 -12.05 6.09
N LEU A 387 -0.63 -12.47 5.90
CA LEU A 387 -1.62 -12.58 6.97
C LEU A 387 -1.29 -13.76 7.89
N VAL A 388 -1.32 -13.51 9.18
CA VAL A 388 -1.37 -14.57 10.19
C VAL A 388 -2.78 -15.14 10.19
N ARG A 389 -2.97 -16.27 9.53
CA ARG A 389 -4.26 -16.92 9.39
C ARG A 389 -4.73 -17.56 10.69
N ARG A 390 -6.02 -17.40 10.99
CA ARG A 390 -6.63 -17.91 12.22
C ARG A 390 -8.07 -18.35 11.98
N PRO A 391 -8.54 -19.44 12.61
CA PRO A 391 -9.94 -19.89 12.50
C PRO A 391 -10.95 -18.82 12.93
N GLU A 392 -10.59 -17.97 13.90
CA GLU A 392 -11.47 -16.92 14.44
C GLU A 392 -11.89 -15.87 13.42
N TYR A 393 -11.22 -15.81 12.27
CA TYR A 393 -11.57 -14.89 11.18
C TYR A 393 -12.77 -15.37 10.35
N GLU A 394 -13.19 -16.62 10.52
CA GLU A 394 -14.19 -17.28 9.69
C GLU A 394 -15.53 -16.54 9.73
N LEU A 395 -16.04 -16.25 10.93
CA LEU A 395 -17.36 -15.64 11.10
C LEU A 395 -17.45 -14.26 10.43
N LEU A 396 -16.46 -13.38 10.68
CA LEU A 396 -16.46 -12.05 10.06
C LEU A 396 -16.26 -12.14 8.54
N TRP A 397 -15.43 -13.08 8.09
CA TRP A 397 -15.20 -13.28 6.66
C TRP A 397 -16.48 -13.65 5.92
N TYR A 398 -17.19 -14.68 6.40
CA TYR A 398 -18.43 -15.09 5.75
C TYR A 398 -19.55 -14.05 5.88
N ALA A 399 -19.64 -13.35 7.00
CA ALA A 399 -20.58 -12.24 7.16
C ALA A 399 -20.30 -11.12 6.14
N ALA A 400 -19.03 -10.81 5.89
CA ALA A 400 -18.66 -9.81 4.89
C ALA A 400 -18.94 -10.27 3.46
N VAL A 401 -18.68 -11.55 3.13
CA VAL A 401 -19.02 -12.13 1.83
C VAL A 401 -20.53 -12.12 1.63
N GLU A 402 -21.31 -12.52 2.63
CA GLU A 402 -22.76 -12.53 2.58
C GLU A 402 -23.33 -11.12 2.38
N LYS A 403 -22.76 -10.11 3.03
CA LYS A 403 -23.12 -8.69 2.82
C LYS A 403 -22.99 -8.25 1.37
N TRP A 404 -21.99 -8.75 0.63
CA TRP A 404 -21.86 -8.50 -0.80
C TRP A 404 -22.96 -9.20 -1.62
N ARG A 405 -23.45 -10.33 -1.17
CA ARG A 405 -24.41 -11.18 -1.87
C ARG A 405 -25.87 -10.90 -1.47
N THR A 406 -26.09 -10.08 -0.45
CA THR A 406 -27.42 -9.73 0.05
C THR A 406 -27.87 -8.38 -0.51
N PRO A 407 -29.08 -8.25 -1.02
CA PRO A 407 -29.62 -6.99 -1.51
C PRO A 407 -29.64 -5.92 -0.42
N LEU A 408 -29.30 -4.68 -0.77
CA LEU A 408 -29.35 -3.54 0.16
C LEU A 408 -30.77 -3.31 0.74
N THR A 409 -31.81 -3.65 0.00
CA THR A 409 -33.20 -3.58 0.44
C THR A 409 -33.52 -4.52 1.61
N ALA A 410 -32.84 -5.67 1.69
CA ALA A 410 -32.98 -6.59 2.83
C ALA A 410 -32.31 -6.05 4.11
N LEU A 411 -31.33 -5.14 3.98
CA LEU A 411 -30.65 -4.51 5.10
C LEU A 411 -31.35 -3.24 5.60
N THR A 412 -32.28 -2.69 4.84
CA THR A 412 -33.05 -1.46 5.18
C THR A 412 -34.51 -1.71 5.43
N GLY A 413 -35.00 -2.96 5.34
CA GLY A 413 -36.37 -3.35 5.62
C GLY A 413 -36.75 -3.22 7.12
N PRO A 414 -38.05 -3.27 7.46
CA PRO A 414 -38.53 -3.12 8.83
C PRO A 414 -37.99 -4.15 9.83
N ASN A 415 -37.34 -5.21 9.36
CA ASN A 415 -36.62 -6.21 10.16
C ASN A 415 -35.09 -6.03 10.13
N ALA A 416 -34.56 -4.90 9.64
CA ALA A 416 -33.13 -4.64 9.71
C ALA A 416 -32.68 -4.52 11.18
N PRO A 417 -31.55 -5.13 11.58
CA PRO A 417 -31.03 -4.96 12.93
C PRO A 417 -30.77 -3.46 13.16
N THR A 418 -31.44 -2.91 14.17
CA THR A 418 -31.37 -1.50 14.54
C THR A 418 -29.91 -1.14 14.84
N ALA A 419 -29.32 -0.25 14.03
CA ALA A 419 -28.03 0.34 14.36
C ALA A 419 -28.18 1.12 15.67
N LEU A 420 -27.49 0.68 16.71
CA LEU A 420 -27.41 1.42 17.96
C LEU A 420 -26.83 2.83 17.71
N PRO A 421 -27.41 3.89 18.28
CA PRO A 421 -26.88 5.23 18.13
C PRO A 421 -25.48 5.31 18.73
N ALA A 422 -24.58 5.93 17.99
CA ALA A 422 -23.23 6.26 18.47
C ALA A 422 -23.35 7.15 19.73
N ARG A 423 -22.77 6.69 20.83
CA ARG A 423 -22.42 7.51 22.00
C ARG A 423 -20.95 7.86 21.96
#